data_12ef49d257e1160e18ea6f82a504518d
#
_entry.id   12ef49d257e1160e18ea6f82a504518d
#
_cell.length_a   1.000
_cell.length_b   1.000
_cell.length_c   1.000
_cell.angle_alpha   90.00
_cell.angle_beta   90.00
_cell.angle_gamma   90.00
#
_symmetry.space_group_name_H-M   'P 1'
#
loop_
_entity.id
_entity.type
_entity.pdbx_description
1 polymer ?
#
loop_
_entity_poly.entity_id
_entity_poly.type
_entity_poly.pdbx_seq_one_letter_code
_entity_poly.pdbx_strand_id
1 'polypeptide(L)'
;MRTMATHGLQALVERLDALDPASIATESVRTMIAEARIPDSDLAPFVQPREDKYSRLSVHRTRWFDVMVLTWMPGQVTPIHNHAGSLGWMRLVRGRVAEERFHLVPSTAASGLDLAPDVVEPRRGIELVADTRTTLTEVGAVAVVDKER
;
A
#
# COMPACT_ATOMS: atom_id res chain seq x y z
N MET A 1 2.55 -15.41 -34.12
CA MET A 1 1.75 -15.89 -32.98
C MET A 1 1.47 -14.69 -32.07
N ARG A 2 0.26 -14.16 -32.08
CA ARG A 2 -0.10 -13.04 -31.23
C ARG A 2 -0.22 -13.58 -29.80
N THR A 3 0.72 -13.21 -28.94
CA THR A 3 0.56 -13.46 -27.50
C THR A 3 -0.71 -12.75 -27.06
N MET A 4 -1.73 -13.52 -26.73
CA MET A 4 -2.95 -12.98 -26.09
C MET A 4 -2.48 -12.28 -24.82
N ALA A 5 -2.60 -10.96 -24.79
CA ALA A 5 -2.32 -10.22 -23.57
C ALA A 5 -3.34 -10.70 -22.55
N THR A 6 -2.87 -11.45 -21.58
CA THR A 6 -3.69 -11.87 -20.43
C THR A 6 -4.12 -10.60 -19.72
N HIS A 7 -5.40 -10.29 -19.74
CA HIS A 7 -5.97 -9.11 -19.10
C HIS A 7 -6.54 -9.50 -17.75
N GLY A 8 -6.51 -8.58 -16.81
CA GLY A 8 -7.15 -8.74 -15.53
C GLY A 8 -6.18 -8.91 -14.36
N LEU A 9 -6.77 -9.08 -13.18
CA LEU A 9 -6.04 -9.22 -11.91
C LEU A 9 -5.16 -10.47 -11.89
N GLN A 10 -5.66 -11.59 -12.41
CA GLN A 10 -4.92 -12.85 -12.49
C GLN A 10 -3.65 -12.69 -13.34
N ALA A 11 -3.76 -12.00 -14.47
CA ALA A 11 -2.61 -11.75 -15.33
C ALA A 11 -1.52 -10.89 -14.68
N LEU A 12 -1.93 -9.92 -13.87
CA LEU A 12 -0.99 -9.14 -13.07
C LEU A 12 -0.27 -10.03 -12.05
N VAL A 13 -1.01 -10.89 -11.34
CA VAL A 13 -0.44 -11.83 -10.38
C VAL A 13 0.57 -12.76 -11.04
N GLU A 14 0.24 -13.35 -12.19
CA GLU A 14 1.15 -14.24 -12.93
C GLU A 14 2.43 -13.53 -13.37
N ARG A 15 2.32 -12.27 -13.79
CA ARG A 15 3.50 -11.45 -14.14
C ARG A 15 4.37 -11.14 -12.93
N LEU A 16 3.77 -10.89 -11.76
CA LEU A 16 4.49 -10.67 -10.52
C LEU A 16 5.18 -11.95 -10.03
N ASP A 17 4.50 -13.09 -10.12
CA ASP A 17 5.07 -14.40 -9.76
C ASP A 17 6.29 -14.79 -10.64
N ALA A 18 6.32 -14.30 -11.88
CA ALA A 18 7.41 -14.55 -12.81
C ALA A 18 8.68 -13.69 -12.54
N LEU A 19 8.59 -12.71 -11.63
CA LEU A 19 9.74 -11.87 -11.29
C LEU A 19 10.73 -12.65 -10.41
N ASP A 20 12.02 -12.41 -10.65
CA ASP A 20 13.06 -12.87 -9.75
C ASP A 20 13.14 -11.94 -8.52
N PRO A 21 12.82 -12.42 -7.30
CA PRO A 21 12.84 -11.61 -6.10
C PRO A 21 14.20 -10.97 -5.79
N ALA A 22 15.30 -11.56 -6.28
CA ALA A 22 16.65 -11.04 -6.05
C ALA A 22 16.99 -9.83 -6.93
N SER A 23 16.25 -9.61 -8.02
CA SER A 23 16.53 -8.57 -9.01
C SER A 23 15.34 -7.64 -9.31
N ILE A 24 14.46 -7.41 -8.33
CA ILE A 24 13.29 -6.56 -8.51
C ILE A 24 13.70 -5.10 -8.70
N ALA A 25 13.35 -4.54 -9.86
CA ALA A 25 13.49 -3.11 -10.13
C ALA A 25 12.18 -2.39 -9.79
N THR A 26 12.25 -1.43 -8.87
CA THR A 26 11.10 -0.68 -8.36
C THR A 26 10.25 -0.06 -9.47
N GLU A 27 10.88 0.58 -10.46
CA GLU A 27 10.17 1.22 -11.56
C GLU A 27 9.53 0.21 -12.53
N SER A 28 10.14 -0.95 -12.73
CA SER A 28 9.55 -2.00 -13.57
C SER A 28 8.26 -2.53 -12.97
N VAL A 29 8.22 -2.74 -11.66
CA VAL A 29 7.00 -3.17 -10.95
C VAL A 29 5.96 -2.05 -10.95
N ARG A 30 6.37 -0.80 -10.73
CA ARG A 30 5.46 0.34 -10.80
C ARG A 30 4.77 0.43 -12.16
N THR A 31 5.54 0.33 -13.24
CA THR A 31 5.02 0.35 -14.62
C THR A 31 4.07 -0.83 -14.86
N MET A 32 4.47 -2.03 -14.45
CA MET A 32 3.64 -3.23 -14.59
C MET A 32 2.27 -3.07 -13.91
N ILE A 33 2.25 -2.51 -12.70
CA ILE A 33 1.02 -2.26 -11.94
C ILE A 33 0.20 -1.13 -12.59
N ALA A 34 0.84 -0.06 -13.03
CA ALA A 34 0.17 1.08 -13.65
C ALA A 34 -0.51 0.71 -14.98
N GLU A 35 0.13 -0.12 -15.78
CA GLU A 35 -0.36 -0.54 -17.09
C GLU A 35 -1.36 -1.71 -17.05
N ALA A 36 -1.46 -2.40 -15.90
CA ALA A 36 -2.39 -3.52 -15.77
C ALA A 36 -3.84 -3.08 -16.00
N ARG A 37 -4.53 -3.75 -16.91
CA ARG A 37 -5.95 -3.54 -17.16
C ARG A 37 -6.74 -4.49 -16.28
N ILE A 38 -7.26 -3.99 -15.17
CA ILE A 38 -7.99 -4.77 -14.19
C ILE A 38 -9.45 -4.37 -14.23
N PRO A 39 -10.35 -5.23 -14.73
CA PRO A 39 -11.79 -4.98 -14.70
C PRO A 39 -12.31 -4.88 -13.27
N ASP A 40 -13.33 -4.07 -13.06
CA ASP A 40 -14.01 -3.97 -11.75
C ASP A 40 -14.55 -5.33 -11.28
N SER A 41 -14.96 -6.20 -12.19
CA SER A 41 -15.43 -7.55 -11.90
C SER A 41 -14.39 -8.42 -11.20
N ASP A 42 -13.10 -8.23 -11.52
CA ASP A 42 -12.00 -8.99 -10.91
C ASP A 42 -11.73 -8.54 -9.49
N LEU A 43 -11.99 -7.27 -9.19
CA LEU A 43 -11.79 -6.67 -7.86
C LEU A 43 -13.00 -6.86 -6.95
N ALA A 44 -14.20 -6.96 -7.52
CA ALA A 44 -15.45 -7.02 -6.76
C ALA A 44 -15.46 -8.05 -5.62
N PRO A 45 -14.93 -9.29 -5.79
CA PRO A 45 -14.87 -10.26 -4.70
C PRO A 45 -14.02 -9.83 -3.49
N PHE A 46 -13.10 -8.88 -3.69
CA PHE A 46 -12.15 -8.42 -2.67
C PHE A 46 -12.52 -7.05 -2.10
N VAL A 47 -13.50 -6.37 -2.68
CA VAL A 47 -14.00 -5.07 -2.17
C VAL A 47 -14.96 -5.34 -1.03
N GLN A 48 -14.55 -4.96 0.19
CA GLN A 48 -15.33 -5.20 1.39
C GLN A 48 -15.42 -3.92 2.25
N PRO A 49 -16.40 -3.05 2.00
CA PRO A 49 -16.66 -1.90 2.87
C PRO A 49 -17.06 -2.36 4.26
N ARG A 50 -16.52 -1.71 5.30
CA ARG A 50 -16.85 -1.95 6.69
C ARG A 50 -17.07 -0.61 7.40
N GLU A 51 -18.03 -0.53 8.30
CA GLU A 51 -18.32 0.70 9.02
C GLU A 51 -17.30 0.97 10.14
N ASP A 52 -16.78 -0.09 10.76
CA ASP A 52 -15.89 -0.01 11.92
C ASP A 52 -14.44 0.33 11.56
N LYS A 53 -13.97 -0.07 10.40
CA LYS A 53 -12.58 0.14 9.94
C LYS A 53 -12.43 -0.17 8.46
N TYR A 54 -11.30 0.26 7.87
CA TYR A 54 -10.94 -0.19 6.53
C TYR A 54 -10.70 -1.71 6.48
N SER A 55 -10.86 -2.30 5.32
CA SER A 55 -10.61 -3.73 5.10
C SER A 55 -9.36 -3.99 4.25
N ARG A 56 -8.77 -5.15 4.43
CA ARG A 56 -7.63 -5.66 3.66
C ARG A 56 -7.91 -7.11 3.32
N LEU A 57 -8.08 -7.42 2.03
CA LEU A 57 -8.24 -8.79 1.56
C LEU A 57 -7.07 -9.17 0.66
N SER A 58 -6.42 -10.28 1.00
CA SER A 58 -5.35 -10.84 0.18
C SER A 58 -5.95 -11.51 -1.05
N VAL A 59 -5.45 -11.12 -2.21
CA VAL A 59 -5.77 -11.73 -3.51
C VAL A 59 -4.83 -12.91 -3.76
N HIS A 60 -3.56 -12.71 -3.49
CA HIS A 60 -2.50 -13.68 -3.71
C HIS A 60 -1.34 -13.40 -2.76
N ARG A 61 -0.83 -14.46 -2.13
CA ARG A 61 0.28 -14.36 -1.18
C ARG A 61 1.32 -15.43 -1.46
N THR A 62 2.55 -14.99 -1.50
CA THR A 62 3.73 -15.84 -1.55
C THR A 62 4.63 -15.56 -0.34
N ARG A 63 5.76 -16.22 -0.25
CA ARG A 63 6.77 -15.88 0.75
C ARG A 63 7.48 -14.54 0.46
N TRP A 64 7.34 -14.00 -0.76
CA TRP A 64 8.03 -12.82 -1.24
C TRP A 64 7.18 -11.57 -1.28
N PHE A 65 5.88 -11.72 -1.57
CA PHE A 65 4.96 -10.60 -1.70
C PHE A 65 3.51 -10.99 -1.40
N ASP A 66 2.70 -9.99 -1.16
CA ASP A 66 1.26 -10.09 -0.96
C ASP A 66 0.57 -9.07 -1.87
N VAL A 67 -0.35 -9.53 -2.70
CA VAL A 67 -1.25 -8.68 -3.47
C VAL A 67 -2.55 -8.57 -2.71
N MET A 68 -2.96 -7.36 -2.36
CA MET A 68 -4.17 -7.12 -1.58
C MET A 68 -5.04 -6.04 -2.19
N VAL A 69 -6.33 -6.15 -1.91
CA VAL A 69 -7.29 -5.06 -2.11
C VAL A 69 -7.61 -4.44 -0.76
N LEU A 70 -7.42 -3.14 -0.66
CA LEU A 70 -7.77 -2.34 0.50
C LEU A 70 -9.01 -1.52 0.19
N THR A 71 -9.94 -1.48 1.14
CA THR A 71 -11.19 -0.73 0.99
C THR A 71 -11.37 0.20 2.18
N TRP A 72 -11.43 1.51 1.91
CA TRP A 72 -11.75 2.53 2.91
C TRP A 72 -13.11 3.14 2.61
N MET A 73 -13.91 3.31 3.61
CA MET A 73 -15.05 4.22 3.57
C MET A 73 -14.57 5.67 3.84
N PRO A 74 -15.35 6.69 3.41
CA PRO A 74 -14.97 8.07 3.67
C PRO A 74 -14.64 8.33 5.15
N GLY A 75 -13.50 8.97 5.39
CA GLY A 75 -13.02 9.29 6.75
C GLY A 75 -12.24 8.19 7.46
N GLN A 76 -12.17 6.99 6.92
CA GLN A 76 -11.35 5.93 7.51
C GLN A 76 -9.87 6.15 7.21
N VAL A 77 -9.03 5.84 8.19
CA VAL A 77 -7.57 5.97 8.12
C VAL A 77 -6.90 4.70 8.61
N THR A 78 -5.69 4.44 8.13
CA THR A 78 -4.80 3.44 8.73
C THR A 78 -4.05 4.06 9.90
N PRO A 79 -3.74 3.31 10.97
CA PRO A 79 -2.79 3.78 11.98
C PRO A 79 -1.44 4.12 11.33
N ILE A 80 -0.70 5.03 11.95
CA ILE A 80 0.68 5.32 11.54
C ILE A 80 1.51 4.05 11.78
N HIS A 81 2.16 3.56 10.74
CA HIS A 81 2.93 2.32 10.78
C HIS A 81 4.12 2.39 9.83
N ASN A 82 5.11 1.55 10.06
CA ASN A 82 6.18 1.32 9.12
C ASN A 82 5.90 0.09 8.25
N HIS A 83 6.72 -0.15 7.25
CA HIS A 83 6.61 -1.28 6.35
C HIS A 83 7.60 -2.42 6.65
N ALA A 84 8.24 -2.40 7.82
CA ALA A 84 9.19 -3.43 8.26
C ALA A 84 10.27 -3.79 7.23
N GLY A 85 10.77 -2.77 6.50
CA GLY A 85 11.77 -2.95 5.45
C GLY A 85 11.23 -3.52 4.13
N SER A 86 9.92 -3.66 3.97
CA SER A 86 9.30 -4.08 2.72
C SER A 86 9.14 -2.91 1.75
N LEU A 87 9.27 -3.18 0.45
CA LEU A 87 8.80 -2.30 -0.60
C LEU A 87 7.30 -2.50 -0.81
N GLY A 88 6.60 -1.43 -1.16
CA GLY A 88 5.19 -1.48 -1.48
C GLY A 88 4.83 -0.59 -2.66
N TRP A 89 3.79 -0.98 -3.36
CA TRP A 89 3.17 -0.20 -4.43
C TRP A 89 1.68 -0.17 -4.17
N MET A 90 1.08 1.01 -4.22
CA MET A 90 -0.35 1.19 -4.05
C MET A 90 -0.93 1.85 -5.30
N ARG A 91 -1.86 1.18 -5.96
CA ARG A 91 -2.61 1.74 -7.09
C ARG A 91 -3.99 2.16 -6.65
N LEU A 92 -4.37 3.38 -6.96
CA LEU A 92 -5.72 3.85 -6.76
C LEU A 92 -6.63 3.29 -7.86
N VAL A 93 -7.64 2.53 -7.47
CA VAL A 93 -8.61 1.91 -8.40
C VAL A 93 -9.91 2.70 -8.44
N ARG A 94 -10.32 3.27 -7.31
CA ARG A 94 -11.56 4.05 -7.18
C ARG A 94 -11.44 5.07 -6.06
N GLY A 95 -12.07 6.22 -6.25
CA GLY A 95 -12.16 7.25 -5.23
C GLY A 95 -10.91 8.12 -5.11
N ARG A 96 -10.62 8.52 -3.88
CA ARG A 96 -9.53 9.43 -3.56
C ARG A 96 -8.91 9.02 -2.23
N VAL A 97 -7.58 8.96 -2.18
CA VAL A 97 -6.81 8.61 -0.98
C VAL A 97 -5.75 9.67 -0.73
N ALA A 98 -5.56 10.05 0.52
CA ALA A 98 -4.42 10.84 0.95
C ALA A 98 -3.43 9.94 1.68
N GLU A 99 -2.17 9.99 1.28
CA GLU A 99 -1.04 9.38 1.97
C GLU A 99 -0.29 10.47 2.73
N GLU A 100 -0.01 10.24 3.99
CA GLU A 100 0.80 11.13 4.82
C GLU A 100 1.98 10.33 5.38
N ARG A 101 3.19 10.86 5.18
CA ARG A 101 4.42 10.23 5.65
C ARG A 101 4.93 10.96 6.88
N PHE A 102 5.47 10.18 7.79
CA PHE A 102 6.02 10.66 9.05
C PHE A 102 7.46 10.17 9.20
N HIS A 103 8.28 10.95 9.87
CA HIS A 103 9.59 10.51 10.31
C HIS A 103 9.74 10.73 11.82
N LEU A 104 10.62 9.94 12.42
CA LEU A 104 10.92 10.01 13.85
C LEU A 104 11.98 11.09 14.08
N VAL A 105 11.73 11.99 15.02
CA VAL A 105 12.71 12.98 15.48
C VAL A 105 12.93 12.85 16.99
N PRO A 106 14.11 13.19 17.51
CA PRO A 106 14.31 13.28 18.96
C PRO A 106 13.34 14.30 19.55
N SER A 107 12.54 13.90 20.54
CA SER A 107 11.64 14.79 21.26
C SER A 107 12.35 15.49 22.39
N THR A 108 12.17 16.80 22.48
CA THR A 108 12.60 17.62 23.63
C THR A 108 11.53 17.67 24.71
N ALA A 109 10.31 17.20 24.44
CA ALA A 109 9.20 17.17 25.36
C ALA A 109 8.83 15.72 25.74
N ALA A 110 8.82 15.43 27.04
CA ALA A 110 8.26 14.19 27.57
C ALA A 110 6.73 14.28 27.56
N SER A 111 6.10 14.08 26.42
CA SER A 111 4.64 13.98 26.33
C SER A 111 4.22 12.52 26.25
N GLY A 112 3.54 12.03 27.29
CA GLY A 112 2.89 10.74 27.28
C GLY A 112 1.67 10.80 26.37
N LEU A 113 1.74 10.11 25.24
CA LEU A 113 0.58 9.76 24.43
C LEU A 113 0.31 8.27 24.65
N ASP A 114 -0.88 7.96 25.19
CA ASP A 114 -1.40 6.59 25.22
C ASP A 114 -1.79 6.18 23.80
N LEU A 115 -0.93 5.42 23.15
CA LEU A 115 -1.18 4.86 21.83
C LEU A 115 -1.52 3.37 21.97
N ALA A 116 -2.42 2.89 21.10
CA ALA A 116 -2.82 1.48 21.06
C ALA A 116 -1.62 0.56 20.74
N PRO A 117 -1.63 -0.71 21.18
CA PRO A 117 -0.47 -1.61 21.17
C PRO A 117 0.11 -1.95 19.78
N ASP A 118 -0.62 -1.66 18.70
CA ASP A 118 -0.19 -1.91 17.32
C ASP A 118 0.44 -0.67 16.64
N VAL A 119 0.47 0.44 17.35
CA VAL A 119 1.08 1.68 16.88
C VAL A 119 2.53 1.68 17.32
N VAL A 120 3.44 2.05 16.42
CA VAL A 120 4.84 2.28 16.78
C VAL A 120 4.86 3.31 17.91
N GLU A 121 5.03 2.84 19.17
CA GLU A 121 5.20 3.75 20.28
C GLU A 121 6.46 4.59 20.04
N PRO A 122 6.35 5.93 20.02
CA PRO A 122 7.53 6.74 20.12
C PRO A 122 8.20 6.37 21.45
N ARG A 123 9.34 5.72 21.37
CA ARG A 123 10.17 5.47 22.54
C ARG A 123 10.38 6.81 23.22
N ARG A 124 10.44 6.84 24.56
CA ARG A 124 10.71 8.08 25.32
C ARG A 124 11.78 8.90 24.62
N GLY A 125 11.44 10.12 24.22
CA GLY A 125 12.35 11.02 23.54
C GLY A 125 12.30 11.00 22.01
N ILE A 126 11.28 10.38 21.39
CA ILE A 126 11.10 10.38 19.95
C ILE A 126 9.69 10.91 19.63
N GLU A 127 9.60 11.79 18.68
CA GLU A 127 8.37 12.39 18.18
C GLU A 127 8.15 12.04 16.70
N LEU A 128 6.89 11.84 16.31
CA LEU A 128 6.50 11.67 14.92
C LEU A 128 6.21 13.04 14.31
N VAL A 129 6.92 13.38 13.25
CA VAL A 129 6.70 14.61 12.50
C VAL A 129 6.22 14.27 11.10
N ALA A 130 5.11 14.89 10.70
CA ALA A 130 4.62 14.77 9.33
C ALA A 130 5.65 15.39 8.37
N ASP A 131 6.08 14.60 7.40
CA ASP A 131 7.07 14.99 6.40
C ASP A 131 6.39 15.44 5.11
N THR A 132 5.59 14.55 4.52
CA THR A 132 4.92 14.82 3.26
C THR A 132 3.49 14.32 3.28
N ARG A 133 2.64 15.01 2.53
CA ARG A 133 1.28 14.58 2.24
C ARG A 133 1.08 14.51 0.74
N THR A 134 0.73 13.33 0.26
CA THR A 134 0.42 13.09 -1.15
C THR A 134 -1.05 12.67 -1.28
N THR A 135 -1.76 13.27 -2.22
CA THR A 135 -3.15 12.88 -2.51
C THR A 135 -3.22 12.21 -3.87
N LEU A 136 -3.66 10.97 -3.90
CA LEU A 136 -3.96 10.24 -5.12
C LEU A 136 -5.41 10.52 -5.51
N THR A 137 -5.60 11.24 -6.60
CA THR A 137 -6.93 11.64 -7.09
C THR A 137 -7.30 11.04 -8.42
N GLU A 138 -6.32 10.53 -9.15
CA GLU A 138 -6.53 9.92 -10.46
C GLU A 138 -6.56 8.40 -10.35
N VAL A 139 -7.62 7.79 -10.87
CA VAL A 139 -7.70 6.34 -10.99
C VAL A 139 -6.56 5.84 -11.87
N GLY A 140 -5.83 4.84 -11.37
CA GLY A 140 -4.63 4.32 -12.02
C GLY A 140 -3.31 4.95 -11.52
N ALA A 141 -3.35 6.03 -10.73
CA ALA A 141 -2.15 6.56 -10.08
C ALA A 141 -1.52 5.51 -9.15
N VAL A 142 -0.20 5.40 -9.20
CA VAL A 142 0.57 4.46 -8.39
C VAL A 142 1.51 5.22 -7.48
N ALA A 143 1.34 5.02 -6.18
CA ALA A 143 2.31 5.45 -5.17
C ALA A 143 3.29 4.30 -4.90
N VAL A 144 4.57 4.64 -4.73
CA VAL A 144 5.61 3.70 -4.29
C VAL A 144 5.91 4.00 -2.83
N VAL A 145 5.89 2.95 -2.02
CA VAL A 145 6.30 3.00 -0.62
C VAL A 145 7.71 2.45 -0.54
N ASP A 146 8.66 3.34 -0.33
CA ASP A 146 10.07 2.97 -0.24
C ASP A 146 10.36 2.24 1.07
N LYS A 147 11.43 1.43 1.03
CA LYS A 147 12.05 0.94 2.26
C LYS A 147 12.49 2.14 3.08
N GLU A 148 12.09 2.18 4.32
CA GLU A 148 12.66 3.12 5.28
C GLU A 148 14.18 2.90 5.35
N ARG A 149 14.93 3.96 5.17
CA ARG A 149 16.39 3.97 5.34
C ARG A 149 16.73 4.09 6.82
#